data_8514759b91668b58481935c1a78c0991
#
_entry.id   8514759b91668b58481935c1a78c0991
#
_cell.length_a   1.000
_cell.length_b   1.000
_cell.length_c   1.000
_cell.angle_alpha   90.00
_cell.angle_beta   90.00
_cell.angle_gamma   90.00
#
_symmetry.space_group_name_H-M   'P 1'
#
loop_
_entity.id
_entity.type
_entity.pdbx_description
1 polymer ?
#
loop_
_entity_poly.entity_id
_entity_poly.type
_entity_poly.pdbx_seq_one_letter_code
_entity_poly.pdbx_strand_id
1 'polypeptide(L)'
;QTATLGDFYTFTYQLLGHSLLYQRDITIYDESETGITETEQYNYLSGNRMLKKKHVAGKLQQETNWEYPKLSQTGTTTDIIRKMVEKHIIAPVLTKKQSNSDGYEREFGEFPTQSGDTLILPARLYQKCYATNRFHSEILAYSPNGNPREVISRDNLHTVYLWGYGDR
;
A
#
# COMPACT_ATOMS: atom_id res chain seq x y z
N GLN A 1 11.12 -21.26 -38.91
CA GLN A 1 10.95 -19.82 -38.75
C GLN A 1 10.41 -19.58 -37.33
N THR A 2 11.22 -18.98 -36.47
CA THR A 2 10.83 -18.57 -35.13
C THR A 2 10.08 -17.25 -35.27
N ALA A 3 8.77 -17.27 -35.11
CA ALA A 3 7.98 -16.04 -35.05
C ALA A 3 8.35 -15.31 -33.73
N THR A 4 8.89 -14.12 -33.88
CA THR A 4 9.13 -13.23 -32.72
C THR A 4 7.78 -12.64 -32.33
N LEU A 5 7.25 -12.99 -31.14
CA LEU A 5 6.09 -12.34 -30.58
C LEU A 5 6.47 -10.86 -30.37
N GLY A 6 5.87 -9.98 -31.15
CA GLY A 6 6.03 -8.54 -30.99
C GLY A 6 5.06 -8.04 -29.94
N ASP A 7 5.57 -7.70 -28.77
CA ASP A 7 4.77 -7.00 -27.75
C ASP A 7 4.57 -5.55 -28.19
N PHE A 8 3.34 -5.19 -28.55
CA PHE A 8 2.99 -3.80 -28.81
C PHE A 8 2.38 -3.18 -27.56
N TYR A 9 3.05 -2.15 -27.04
CA TYR A 9 2.58 -1.38 -25.88
C TYR A 9 2.03 -0.04 -26.34
N THR A 10 0.78 0.25 -26.01
CA THR A 10 0.22 1.58 -26.18
C THR A 10 0.11 2.27 -24.83
N PHE A 11 0.78 3.40 -24.67
CA PHE A 11 0.74 4.21 -23.46
C PHE A 11 -0.07 5.48 -23.73
N THR A 12 -1.13 5.67 -22.97
CA THR A 12 -1.88 6.93 -22.98
C THR A 12 -1.52 7.74 -21.76
N TYR A 13 -0.94 8.92 -21.95
CA TYR A 13 -0.58 9.85 -20.89
C TYR A 13 -1.57 11.01 -20.84
N GLN A 14 -2.09 11.30 -19.66
CA GLN A 14 -2.78 12.56 -19.40
C GLN A 14 -1.91 13.41 -18.48
N LEU A 15 -1.40 14.53 -18.99
CA LEU A 15 -0.60 15.49 -18.24
C LEU A 15 -1.53 16.25 -17.27
N LEU A 16 -1.54 15.85 -16.00
CA LEU A 16 -2.18 16.56 -14.90
C LEU A 16 -1.12 17.29 -14.08
N GLY A 17 -0.38 18.22 -14.67
CA GLY A 17 0.65 19.02 -13.99
C GLY A 17 1.87 18.26 -13.45
N HIS A 18 1.75 16.95 -13.27
CA HIS A 18 2.79 15.96 -12.97
C HIS A 18 2.57 14.76 -13.88
N SER A 19 3.65 14.18 -14.40
CA SER A 19 3.60 13.02 -15.32
C SER A 19 3.18 11.76 -14.58
N LEU A 20 1.88 11.59 -14.30
CA LEU A 20 1.32 10.41 -13.68
C LEU A 20 0.70 9.51 -14.76
N LEU A 21 0.97 8.23 -14.66
CA LEU A 21 0.36 7.23 -15.53
C LEU A 21 -1.13 7.08 -15.16
N TYR A 22 -2.01 7.48 -16.04
CA TYR A 22 -3.46 7.35 -15.85
C TYR A 22 -4.00 6.00 -16.34
N GLN A 23 -3.52 5.53 -17.48
CA GLN A 23 -3.93 4.27 -18.08
C GLN A 23 -2.76 3.61 -18.79
N ARG A 24 -2.74 2.29 -18.75
CA ARG A 24 -1.84 1.43 -19.49
C ARG A 24 -2.65 0.34 -20.16
N ASP A 25 -2.50 0.19 -21.47
CA ASP A 25 -3.09 -0.91 -22.23
C ASP A 25 -1.95 -1.79 -22.74
N ILE A 26 -2.10 -3.10 -22.55
CA ILE A 26 -1.15 -4.12 -23.04
C ILE A 26 -1.95 -5.06 -23.90
N THR A 27 -1.59 -5.18 -25.20
CA THR A 27 -2.20 -6.15 -26.08
C THR A 27 -1.18 -7.24 -26.41
N ILE A 28 -1.54 -8.47 -26.10
CA ILE A 28 -0.75 -9.67 -26.39
C ILE A 28 -1.44 -10.38 -27.54
N TYR A 29 -0.71 -10.61 -28.62
CA TYR A 29 -1.20 -11.32 -29.79
C TYR A 29 -0.77 -12.78 -29.74
N ASP A 30 -1.70 -13.68 -30.06
CA ASP A 30 -1.40 -15.09 -30.27
C ASP A 30 -0.96 -15.37 -31.74
N GLU A 31 -0.64 -16.61 -32.03
CA GLU A 31 -0.22 -17.02 -33.39
C GLU A 31 -1.32 -16.82 -34.44
N SER A 32 -2.57 -16.63 -34.05
CA SER A 32 -3.71 -16.35 -34.96
C SER A 32 -3.97 -14.86 -35.15
N GLU A 33 -3.07 -13.99 -34.67
CA GLU A 33 -3.21 -12.53 -34.68
C GLU A 33 -4.42 -12.01 -33.86
N THR A 34 -4.99 -12.86 -33.02
CA THR A 34 -6.05 -12.45 -32.11
C THR A 34 -5.43 -11.82 -30.88
N GLY A 35 -5.68 -10.53 -30.69
CA GLY A 35 -5.13 -9.77 -29.55
C GLY A 35 -6.01 -9.88 -28.30
N ILE A 36 -5.39 -10.16 -27.17
CA ILE A 36 -6.01 -10.01 -25.86
C ILE A 36 -5.48 -8.73 -25.24
N THR A 37 -6.38 -7.76 -24.99
CA THR A 37 -6.00 -6.49 -24.35
C THR A 37 -6.29 -6.53 -22.87
N GLU A 38 -5.28 -6.19 -22.09
CA GLU A 38 -5.36 -5.92 -20.67
C GLU A 38 -5.26 -4.42 -20.42
N THR A 39 -6.16 -3.88 -19.63
CA THR A 39 -6.20 -2.45 -19.32
C THR A 39 -5.97 -2.24 -17.82
N GLU A 40 -5.02 -1.38 -17.48
CA GLU A 40 -4.80 -0.89 -16.12
C GLU A 40 -5.14 0.60 -16.05
N GLN A 41 -6.00 0.96 -15.10
CA GLN A 41 -6.37 2.35 -14.82
C GLN A 41 -5.93 2.75 -13.42
N TYR A 42 -5.42 3.96 -13.28
CA TYR A 42 -4.83 4.47 -12.04
C TYR A 42 -5.48 5.78 -11.65
N ASN A 43 -5.86 5.91 -10.39
CA ASN A 43 -6.33 7.14 -9.78
C ASN A 43 -5.42 7.54 -8.63
N TYR A 44 -5.19 8.84 -8.48
CA TYR A 44 -4.27 9.38 -7.49
C TYR A 44 -4.94 10.45 -6.62
N LEU A 45 -4.49 10.55 -5.38
CA LEU A 45 -4.73 11.69 -4.51
C LEU A 45 -3.66 12.76 -4.76
N SER A 46 -3.89 13.96 -4.20
CA SER A 46 -2.87 15.01 -4.14
C SER A 46 -1.56 14.47 -3.54
N GLY A 47 -0.42 14.91 -4.06
CA GLY A 47 0.89 14.41 -3.67
C GLY A 47 1.23 13.05 -4.26
N ASN A 48 0.67 12.70 -5.42
CA ASN A 48 0.98 11.52 -6.22
C ASN A 48 0.74 10.17 -5.51
N ARG A 49 -0.10 10.16 -4.46
CA ARG A 49 -0.45 8.93 -3.73
C ARG A 49 -1.49 8.14 -4.50
N MET A 50 -1.20 6.88 -4.80
CA MET A 50 -2.13 6.01 -5.52
C MET A 50 -3.37 5.72 -4.69
N LEU A 51 -4.54 6.15 -5.18
CA LEU A 51 -5.82 5.91 -4.53
C LEU A 51 -6.44 4.59 -4.97
N LYS A 52 -6.37 4.30 -6.27
CA LYS A 52 -7.04 3.16 -6.87
C LYS A 52 -6.30 2.69 -8.11
N LYS A 53 -6.21 1.37 -8.25
CA LYS A 53 -5.79 0.69 -9.49
C LYS A 53 -6.92 -0.25 -9.91
N LYS A 54 -7.35 -0.18 -11.15
CA LYS A 54 -8.29 -1.12 -11.76
C LYS A 54 -7.55 -1.86 -12.87
N HIS A 55 -7.62 -3.17 -12.85
CA HIS A 55 -7.07 -4.05 -13.89
C HIS A 55 -8.22 -4.84 -14.53
N VAL A 56 -8.27 -4.85 -15.84
CA VAL A 56 -9.28 -5.53 -16.64
C VAL A 56 -8.58 -6.39 -17.69
N ALA A 57 -8.83 -7.69 -17.66
CA ALA A 57 -8.33 -8.66 -18.62
C ALA A 57 -9.48 -9.56 -19.08
N GLY A 58 -10.08 -9.29 -20.23
CA GLY A 58 -11.28 -9.95 -20.68
C GLY A 58 -12.44 -9.81 -19.68
N LYS A 59 -12.91 -10.94 -19.14
CA LYS A 59 -13.97 -10.95 -18.09
C LYS A 59 -13.43 -10.72 -16.67
N LEU A 60 -12.13 -10.84 -16.48
CA LEU A 60 -11.52 -10.60 -15.17
C LEU A 60 -11.46 -9.10 -14.91
N GLN A 61 -12.03 -8.68 -13.79
CA GLN A 61 -11.91 -7.32 -13.29
C GLN A 61 -11.39 -7.36 -11.85
N GLN A 62 -10.28 -6.69 -11.61
CA GLN A 62 -9.65 -6.61 -10.32
C GLN A 62 -9.44 -5.15 -9.93
N GLU A 63 -9.79 -4.80 -8.71
CA GLU A 63 -9.66 -3.46 -8.19
C GLU A 63 -8.83 -3.47 -6.90
N THR A 64 -7.87 -2.57 -6.80
CA THR A 64 -7.09 -2.35 -5.59
C THR A 64 -7.27 -0.92 -5.13
N ASN A 65 -7.61 -0.73 -3.88
CA ASN A 65 -7.82 0.57 -3.24
C ASN A 65 -6.83 0.76 -2.09
N TRP A 66 -6.34 1.99 -1.91
CA TRP A 66 -5.44 2.40 -0.84
C TRP A 66 -6.07 3.53 -0.02
N GLU A 67 -5.97 3.43 1.28
CA GLU A 67 -6.42 4.45 2.22
C GLU A 67 -5.21 5.05 2.96
N TYR A 68 -5.24 6.37 3.15
CA TYR A 68 -4.17 7.14 3.76
C TYR A 68 -4.70 7.96 4.95
N PRO A 69 -3.81 8.44 5.85
CA PRO A 69 -4.22 9.34 6.93
C PRO A 69 -4.94 10.58 6.38
N LYS A 70 -6.17 10.79 6.84
CA LYS A 70 -6.98 11.96 6.52
C LYS A 70 -7.96 12.22 7.65
N LEU A 71 -8.32 13.49 7.86
CA LEU A 71 -9.41 13.83 8.77
C LEU A 71 -10.73 13.35 8.16
N SER A 72 -11.56 12.70 8.96
CA SER A 72 -12.91 12.31 8.55
C SER A 72 -13.81 13.55 8.51
N GLN A 73 -14.59 13.68 7.44
CA GLN A 73 -15.60 14.73 7.32
C GLN A 73 -16.93 14.33 7.98
N THR A 74 -17.18 13.03 8.13
CA THR A 74 -18.49 12.50 8.55
C THR A 74 -18.39 11.43 9.65
N GLY A 75 -17.18 11.07 10.09
CA GLY A 75 -16.96 10.01 11.08
C GLY A 75 -15.95 10.39 12.14
N THR A 76 -15.77 9.50 13.11
CA THR A 76 -14.77 9.67 14.17
C THR A 76 -13.37 9.48 13.60
N THR A 77 -12.55 10.50 13.68
CA THR A 77 -11.11 10.38 13.41
C THR A 77 -10.42 9.96 14.71
N THR A 78 -9.65 8.88 14.67
CA THR A 78 -8.87 8.46 15.84
C THR A 78 -7.80 9.51 16.19
N ASP A 79 -7.42 9.61 17.45
CA ASP A 79 -6.42 10.61 17.88
C ASP A 79 -5.08 10.40 17.17
N ILE A 80 -4.69 9.15 16.93
CA ILE A 80 -3.45 8.85 16.20
C ILE A 80 -3.50 9.37 14.75
N ILE A 81 -4.61 9.21 14.04
CA ILE A 81 -4.77 9.72 12.68
C ILE A 81 -4.75 11.25 12.67
N ARG A 82 -5.37 11.90 13.67
CA ARG A 82 -5.33 13.35 13.82
C ARG A 82 -3.89 13.83 13.99
N LYS A 83 -3.12 13.23 14.91
CA LYS A 83 -1.70 13.54 15.11
C LYS A 83 -0.85 13.28 13.86
N MET A 84 -1.14 12.21 13.09
CA MET A 84 -0.45 11.96 11.81
C MET A 84 -0.69 13.10 10.83
N VAL A 85 -1.93 13.56 10.67
CA VAL A 85 -2.26 14.66 9.77
C VAL A 85 -1.64 15.97 10.23
N GLU A 86 -1.70 16.30 11.51
CA GLU A 86 -1.08 17.49 12.11
C GLU A 86 0.44 17.53 11.93
N LYS A 87 1.08 16.37 12.01
CA LYS A 87 2.54 16.22 11.77
C LYS A 87 2.91 16.00 10.30
N HIS A 88 1.95 16.16 9.37
CA HIS A 88 2.12 15.92 7.93
C HIS A 88 2.57 14.49 7.56
N ILE A 89 2.30 13.50 8.40
CA ILE A 89 2.56 12.08 8.14
C ILE A 89 1.40 11.51 7.33
N ILE A 90 1.29 11.90 6.06
CA ILE A 90 0.14 11.59 5.19
C ILE A 90 0.45 10.54 4.10
N ALA A 91 1.69 10.16 3.95
CA ALA A 91 2.13 9.21 2.92
C ALA A 91 1.93 7.72 3.27
N PRO A 92 1.98 7.29 4.55
CA PRO A 92 1.82 5.88 4.88
C PRO A 92 0.45 5.34 4.47
N VAL A 93 0.44 4.15 3.89
CA VAL A 93 -0.80 3.43 3.58
C VAL A 93 -1.35 2.82 4.86
N LEU A 94 -2.58 3.18 5.25
CA LEU A 94 -3.31 2.58 6.37
C LEU A 94 -3.94 1.25 5.96
N THR A 95 -4.63 1.26 4.82
CA THR A 95 -5.35 0.09 4.33
C THR A 95 -5.08 -0.11 2.85
N LYS A 96 -4.84 -1.35 2.46
CA LYS A 96 -4.89 -1.80 1.07
C LYS A 96 -5.98 -2.85 0.97
N LYS A 97 -6.93 -2.67 0.07
CA LYS A 97 -7.99 -3.63 -0.24
C LYS A 97 -7.92 -4.03 -1.70
N GLN A 98 -8.00 -5.30 -1.97
CA GLN A 98 -8.08 -5.82 -3.33
C GLN A 98 -9.40 -6.58 -3.48
N SER A 99 -10.13 -6.34 -4.58
CA SER A 99 -11.36 -7.08 -4.88
C SER A 99 -11.04 -8.57 -5.05
N ASN A 100 -11.82 -9.42 -4.42
CA ASN A 100 -11.71 -10.88 -4.46
C ASN A 100 -10.45 -11.49 -3.86
N SER A 101 -9.66 -10.74 -3.12
CA SER A 101 -8.45 -11.27 -2.50
C SER A 101 -7.99 -10.48 -1.27
N ASP A 102 -6.80 -10.79 -0.86
CA ASP A 102 -6.19 -10.33 0.37
C ASP A 102 -5.77 -8.86 0.29
N GLY A 103 -5.93 -8.19 1.38
CA GLY A 103 -5.40 -6.86 1.63
C GLY A 103 -4.66 -6.83 2.96
N TYR A 104 -4.36 -5.62 3.40
CA TYR A 104 -3.85 -5.41 4.75
C TYR A 104 -4.42 -4.12 5.36
N GLU A 105 -4.39 -4.07 6.68
CA GLU A 105 -4.67 -2.88 7.46
C GLU A 105 -3.55 -2.68 8.48
N ARG A 106 -3.11 -1.44 8.65
CA ARG A 106 -2.10 -1.04 9.62
C ARG A 106 -2.71 -0.12 10.64
N GLU A 107 -2.54 -0.46 11.90
CA GLU A 107 -2.74 0.47 13.01
C GLU A 107 -1.41 1.12 13.35
N PHE A 108 -1.46 2.42 13.63
CA PHE A 108 -0.29 3.20 14.03
C PHE A 108 -0.36 3.48 15.54
N GLY A 109 0.80 3.58 16.14
CA GLY A 109 0.97 3.88 17.58
C GLY A 109 2.04 4.93 17.81
N GLU A 110 2.10 5.43 19.03
CA GLU A 110 3.11 6.36 19.51
C GLU A 110 4.20 5.61 20.26
N PHE A 111 5.43 5.81 19.84
CA PHE A 111 6.61 5.18 20.43
C PHE A 111 7.55 6.27 20.95
N PRO A 112 7.80 6.34 22.27
CA PRO A 112 8.69 7.33 22.84
C PRO A 112 10.14 7.05 22.43
N THR A 113 10.88 8.11 22.15
CA THR A 113 12.33 8.07 21.92
C THR A 113 13.08 8.40 23.21
N GLN A 114 14.37 8.11 23.23
CA GLN A 114 15.23 8.48 24.36
C GLN A 114 15.41 10.00 24.53
N SER A 115 15.20 10.77 23.44
CA SER A 115 15.24 12.24 23.46
C SER A 115 13.97 12.88 24.02
N GLY A 116 12.95 12.10 24.36
CA GLY A 116 11.63 12.56 24.80
C GLY A 116 10.66 12.89 23.66
N ASP A 117 11.09 12.75 22.41
CA ASP A 117 10.20 12.84 21.26
C ASP A 117 9.35 11.59 21.11
N THR A 118 8.29 11.69 20.31
CA THR A 118 7.41 10.57 20.00
C THR A 118 7.37 10.32 18.51
N LEU A 119 7.71 9.09 18.11
CA LEU A 119 7.55 8.62 16.74
C LEU A 119 6.15 8.02 16.55
N ILE A 120 5.52 8.30 15.41
CA ILE A 120 4.27 7.66 15.01
C ILE A 120 4.62 6.62 13.94
N LEU A 121 4.53 5.36 14.32
CA LEU A 121 4.97 4.22 13.50
C LEU A 121 3.90 3.12 13.50
N PRO A 122 3.94 2.17 12.54
CA PRO A 122 3.03 1.01 12.56
C PRO A 122 3.14 0.24 13.87
N ALA A 123 2.00 0.02 14.55
CA ALA A 123 1.94 -0.78 15.78
C ALA A 123 1.44 -2.19 15.51
N ARG A 124 0.38 -2.32 14.69
CA ARG A 124 -0.20 -3.61 14.36
C ARG A 124 -0.45 -3.73 12.87
N LEU A 125 -0.29 -4.95 12.37
CA LEU A 125 -0.61 -5.34 11.01
C LEU A 125 -1.70 -6.40 11.04
N TYR A 126 -2.74 -6.20 10.25
CA TYR A 126 -3.79 -7.17 10.02
C TYR A 126 -3.80 -7.57 8.54
N GLN A 127 -3.96 -8.85 8.29
CA GLN A 127 -4.27 -9.35 6.96
C GLN A 127 -5.79 -9.28 6.77
N LYS A 128 -6.23 -8.68 5.68
CA LYS A 128 -7.63 -8.67 5.26
C LYS A 128 -7.89 -9.85 4.34
N CYS A 129 -8.79 -10.74 4.78
CA CYS A 129 -9.29 -11.85 3.96
C CYS A 129 -10.79 -11.65 3.82
N TYR A 130 -11.25 -11.21 2.65
CA TYR A 130 -12.66 -10.86 2.40
C TYR A 130 -13.17 -9.78 3.38
N ALA A 131 -14.13 -10.10 4.21
CA ALA A 131 -14.74 -9.19 5.18
C ALA A 131 -14.09 -9.25 6.58
N THR A 132 -13.11 -10.13 6.80
CA THR A 132 -12.51 -10.34 8.12
C THR A 132 -11.09 -9.80 8.19
N ASN A 133 -10.75 -9.17 9.31
CA ASN A 133 -9.37 -8.81 9.64
C ASN A 133 -8.80 -9.94 10.50
N ARG A 134 -7.65 -10.48 10.09
CA ARG A 134 -6.88 -11.44 10.87
C ARG A 134 -5.62 -10.77 11.38
N PHE A 135 -5.41 -10.81 12.69
CA PHE A 135 -4.16 -10.34 13.27
C PHE A 135 -2.98 -11.05 12.61
N HIS A 136 -1.99 -10.28 12.19
CA HIS A 136 -0.77 -10.78 11.58
C HIS A 136 0.43 -10.61 12.50
N SER A 137 0.67 -9.38 12.96
CA SER A 137 1.80 -9.08 13.83
C SER A 137 1.59 -7.76 14.59
N GLU A 138 2.27 -7.64 15.73
CA GLU A 138 2.36 -6.42 16.53
C GLU A 138 3.83 -6.07 16.75
N ILE A 139 4.16 -4.78 16.61
CA ILE A 139 5.51 -4.28 16.86
C ILE A 139 5.50 -3.65 18.24
N LEU A 140 6.22 -4.27 19.17
CA LEU A 140 6.24 -3.86 20.59
C LEU A 140 7.21 -2.73 20.85
N ALA A 141 8.32 -2.70 20.11
CA ALA A 141 9.38 -1.72 20.32
C ALA A 141 10.05 -1.32 19.02
N TYR A 142 10.46 -0.08 18.99
CA TYR A 142 11.28 0.50 17.92
C TYR A 142 12.60 1.04 18.48
N SER A 143 13.63 1.10 17.63
CA SER A 143 14.84 1.85 17.92
C SER A 143 14.58 3.37 17.79
N PRO A 144 15.47 4.23 18.31
CA PRO A 144 15.37 5.67 18.11
C PRO A 144 15.30 6.10 16.64
N ASN A 145 15.85 5.31 15.74
CA ASN A 145 15.85 5.55 14.29
C ASN A 145 14.60 5.00 13.58
N GLY A 146 13.63 4.45 14.32
CA GLY A 146 12.38 3.92 13.76
C GLY A 146 12.50 2.51 13.16
N ASN A 147 13.55 1.77 13.47
CA ASN A 147 13.67 0.35 13.08
C ASN A 147 12.96 -0.54 14.12
N PRO A 148 12.15 -1.54 13.70
CA PRO A 148 11.52 -2.47 14.62
C PRO A 148 12.56 -3.22 15.45
N ARG A 149 12.38 -3.31 16.75
CA ARG A 149 13.27 -4.07 17.67
C ARG A 149 12.63 -5.34 18.16
N GLU A 150 11.34 -5.33 18.42
CA GLU A 150 10.61 -6.50 18.90
C GLU A 150 9.26 -6.59 18.18
N VAL A 151 8.97 -7.77 17.66
CA VAL A 151 7.72 -8.07 16.93
C VAL A 151 7.14 -9.37 17.45
N ILE A 152 5.84 -9.38 17.72
CA ILE A 152 5.05 -10.60 17.98
C ILE A 152 4.28 -10.97 16.72
N SER A 153 4.44 -12.20 16.26
CA SER A 153 3.64 -12.76 15.18
C SER A 153 2.31 -13.34 15.69
N ARG A 154 1.43 -13.69 14.76
CA ARG A 154 0.14 -14.32 15.03
C ARG A 154 0.24 -15.57 15.92
N ASP A 155 1.31 -16.34 15.76
CA ASP A 155 1.54 -17.59 16.50
C ASP A 155 2.20 -17.34 17.87
N ASN A 156 2.15 -16.09 18.36
CA ASN A 156 2.77 -15.64 19.58
C ASN A 156 4.30 -15.84 19.64
N LEU A 157 4.93 -15.91 18.45
CA LEU A 157 6.37 -15.98 18.32
C LEU A 157 6.97 -14.58 18.43
N HIS A 158 7.86 -14.39 19.42
CA HIS A 158 8.62 -13.17 19.59
C HIS A 158 9.87 -13.19 18.70
N THR A 159 10.04 -12.15 17.90
CA THR A 159 11.25 -11.93 17.10
C THR A 159 11.91 -10.65 17.57
N VAL A 160 13.18 -10.74 17.99
CA VAL A 160 13.99 -9.59 18.38
C VAL A 160 15.00 -9.31 17.29
N TYR A 161 15.05 -8.06 16.84
CA TYR A 161 15.99 -7.58 15.84
C TYR A 161 17.14 -6.84 16.50
N LEU A 162 18.35 -7.26 16.20
CA LEU A 162 19.57 -6.59 16.63
C LEU A 162 20.14 -5.81 15.44
N TRP A 163 20.02 -4.51 15.50
CA TRP A 163 20.54 -3.59 14.49
C TRP A 163 22.00 -3.26 14.83
N GLY A 164 22.91 -3.46 13.86
CA GLY A 164 24.31 -3.09 14.00
C GLY A 164 24.57 -1.61 13.65
N TYR A 165 25.79 -1.14 13.91
CA TYR A 165 26.30 0.18 13.46
C TYR A 165 25.37 1.37 13.76
N GLY A 166 24.89 1.49 15.00
CA GLY A 166 24.02 2.57 15.42
C GLY A 166 22.58 2.46 14.91
N ASP A 167 22.04 1.26 14.92
CA ASP A 167 20.64 0.95 14.49
C ASP A 167 20.37 1.22 12.99
N ARG A 168 21.36 1.02 12.12
CA ARG A 168 21.26 1.15 10.67
C ARG A 168 21.22 -0.19 9.96
#